data_6188bb11d7df94aa69e0dbfa4ea19b55
#
_entry.id   6188bb11d7df94aa69e0dbfa4ea19b55
#
_cell.length_a   1.000
_cell.length_b   1.000
_cell.length_c   1.000
_cell.angle_alpha   90.00
_cell.angle_beta   90.00
_cell.angle_gamma   90.00
#
_symmetry.space_group_name_H-M   'P 1'
#
loop_
_entity.id
_entity.type
_entity.pdbx_description
1 polymer ?
#
loop_
_entity_poly.entity_id
_entity_poly.type
_entity_poly.pdbx_seq_one_letter_code
_entity_poly.pdbx_strand_id
1 'polypeptide(L)'
;MGDVVQKDQAIAEIATDKADSELQHAFPAIRFVKAFSSVGAARMINPAFAGGKPTMFYCGNDADAKAFVARILDQFGWESADMGTAVAARAIEPLAQLWCIPGFRQNTWTHAFKVLWE
;
A
#
# COMPACT_ATOMS: atom_id res chain seq x y z
N MET A 1 7.03 -9.44 0.04
CA MET A 1 6.02 -9.38 -1.02
C MET A 1 6.69 -8.89 -2.29
N GLY A 2 6.27 -9.38 -3.42
CA GLY A 2 6.85 -8.99 -4.70
C GLY A 2 6.10 -7.85 -5.36
N ASP A 3 6.60 -7.42 -6.50
CA ASP A 3 5.97 -6.41 -7.31
C ASP A 3 4.98 -7.05 -8.28
N VAL A 4 3.89 -6.37 -8.53
CA VAL A 4 2.98 -6.71 -9.61
C VAL A 4 3.07 -5.62 -10.65
N VAL A 5 3.56 -5.98 -11.85
CA VAL A 5 3.77 -5.03 -12.93
C VAL A 5 2.96 -5.46 -14.15
N GLN A 6 2.16 -4.55 -14.68
CA GLN A 6 1.34 -4.81 -15.84
C GLN A 6 1.34 -3.60 -16.76
N LYS A 7 1.87 -3.79 -17.97
CA LYS A 7 2.01 -2.72 -18.94
C LYS A 7 0.65 -2.24 -19.43
N ASP A 8 0.48 -0.94 -19.55
CA ASP A 8 -0.71 -0.27 -20.07
C ASP A 8 -1.98 -0.47 -19.23
N GLN A 9 -1.84 -0.99 -18.01
CA GLN A 9 -2.94 -1.15 -17.08
C GLN A 9 -2.55 -0.59 -15.72
N ALA A 10 -3.55 -0.46 -14.86
CA ALA A 10 -3.30 -0.09 -13.47
C ALA A 10 -2.58 -1.24 -12.77
N ILE A 11 -1.58 -0.90 -11.97
CA ILE A 11 -0.72 -1.87 -11.32
C ILE A 11 -0.61 -1.54 -9.86
N ALA A 12 -0.77 -2.56 -9.02
CA ALA A 12 -0.39 -2.45 -7.63
C ALA A 12 1.02 -3.04 -7.48
N GLU A 13 1.92 -2.24 -6.98
CA GLU A 13 3.22 -2.72 -6.59
C GLU A 13 3.21 -3.05 -5.12
N ILE A 14 3.60 -4.27 -4.80
CA ILE A 14 3.67 -4.72 -3.42
C ILE A 14 5.06 -4.41 -2.90
N ALA A 15 5.10 -3.79 -1.74
CA ALA A 15 6.26 -3.17 -1.15
C ALA A 15 7.57 -3.93 -1.33
N THR A 16 8.55 -3.21 -1.81
CA THR A 16 9.94 -3.64 -1.84
C THR A 16 10.77 -2.60 -1.10
N ASP A 17 12.05 -2.85 -1.00
CA ASP A 17 12.99 -1.90 -0.43
C ASP A 17 13.45 -0.84 -1.44
N LYS A 18 12.96 -0.89 -2.67
CA LYS A 18 13.24 0.12 -3.70
C LYS A 18 12.18 1.20 -3.68
N ALA A 19 12.59 2.44 -3.85
CA ALA A 19 11.65 3.53 -3.97
C ALA A 19 10.87 3.44 -5.28
N ASP A 20 9.54 3.46 -5.21
CA ASP A 20 8.67 3.36 -6.37
C ASP A 20 8.89 4.51 -7.35
N SER A 21 9.32 5.67 -6.85
CA SER A 21 9.66 6.81 -7.71
C SER A 21 10.83 6.48 -8.65
N GLU A 22 11.78 5.67 -8.20
CA GLU A 22 12.89 5.22 -9.06
C GLU A 22 12.40 4.25 -10.13
N LEU A 23 11.52 3.31 -9.79
CA LEU A 23 10.92 2.38 -10.73
C LEU A 23 10.09 3.14 -11.78
N GLN A 24 9.30 4.09 -11.36
CA GLN A 24 8.48 4.87 -12.30
C GLN A 24 9.36 5.70 -13.23
N HIS A 25 10.46 6.24 -12.74
CA HIS A 25 11.42 6.98 -13.57
C HIS A 25 12.11 6.06 -14.59
N ALA A 26 12.49 4.85 -14.17
CA ALA A 26 13.16 3.88 -15.05
C ALA A 26 12.22 3.30 -16.11
N PHE A 27 10.92 3.18 -15.81
CA PHE A 27 9.92 2.58 -16.69
C PHE A 27 8.71 3.50 -16.84
N PRO A 28 8.85 4.61 -17.57
CA PRO A 28 7.78 5.61 -17.63
C PRO A 28 6.51 5.14 -18.33
N ALA A 29 6.59 4.11 -19.15
CA ALA A 29 5.42 3.55 -19.83
C ALA A 29 4.59 2.61 -18.93
N ILE A 30 5.12 2.22 -17.78
CA ILE A 30 4.45 1.36 -16.81
C ILE A 30 3.83 2.25 -15.73
N ARG A 31 2.59 1.95 -15.36
CA ARG A 31 1.86 2.71 -14.36
C ARG A 31 1.95 1.98 -13.01
N PHE A 32 2.82 2.49 -12.15
CA PHE A 32 3.07 1.91 -10.83
C PHE A 32 2.15 2.51 -9.78
N VAL A 33 1.66 1.66 -8.90
CA VAL A 33 0.95 2.09 -7.68
C VAL A 33 1.51 1.28 -6.51
N LYS A 34 1.99 1.98 -5.50
CA LYS A 34 2.45 1.35 -4.26
C LYS A 34 1.30 1.20 -3.30
N ALA A 35 1.13 0.00 -2.78
CA ALA A 35 0.13 -0.32 -1.75
C ALA A 35 0.57 -1.54 -0.94
N PHE A 36 -0.20 -1.88 0.09
CA PHE A 36 0.00 -3.07 0.92
C PHE A 36 1.33 -3.11 1.69
N SER A 37 1.88 -1.93 2.01
CA SER A 37 3.15 -1.85 2.74
C SER A 37 3.02 -2.09 4.25
N SER A 38 1.82 -1.99 4.80
CA SER A 38 1.59 -2.00 6.25
C SER A 38 0.59 -3.07 6.66
N VAL A 39 0.78 -4.28 6.16
CA VAL A 39 -0.11 -5.39 6.49
C VAL A 39 0.63 -6.72 6.36
N GLY A 40 0.28 -7.67 7.22
CA GLY A 40 0.68 -9.06 7.08
C GLY A 40 -0.27 -9.81 6.15
N ALA A 41 0.23 -10.88 5.52
CA ALA A 41 -0.55 -11.63 4.54
C ALA A 41 -1.88 -12.16 5.08
N ALA A 42 -1.92 -12.53 6.35
CA ALA A 42 -3.13 -13.08 6.98
C ALA A 42 -4.30 -12.08 7.05
N ARG A 43 -4.01 -10.78 7.00
CA ARG A 43 -5.01 -9.73 7.12
C ARG A 43 -5.17 -8.88 5.86
N MET A 44 -4.58 -9.32 4.75
CA MET A 44 -4.61 -8.55 3.50
C MET A 44 -6.02 -8.45 2.92
N ILE A 45 -6.80 -9.52 3.03
CA ILE A 45 -8.18 -9.59 2.52
C ILE A 45 -9.12 -9.74 3.70
N ASN A 46 -10.19 -8.95 3.70
CA ASN A 46 -11.22 -8.93 4.76
C ASN A 46 -10.62 -8.77 6.16
N PRO A 47 -9.81 -7.75 6.39
CA PRO A 47 -9.26 -7.51 7.71
C PRO A 47 -10.38 -7.15 8.68
N ALA A 48 -10.53 -7.97 9.74
CA ALA A 48 -11.58 -7.76 10.73
C ALA A 48 -10.98 -7.19 12.00
N PHE A 49 -11.24 -5.91 12.27
CA PHE A 49 -10.77 -5.22 13.46
C PHE A 49 -11.95 -4.59 14.19
N ALA A 50 -11.91 -4.66 15.51
CA ALA A 50 -12.97 -4.10 16.35
C ALA A 50 -13.10 -2.58 16.19
N GLY A 51 -12.00 -1.89 15.88
CA GLY A 51 -11.98 -0.44 15.68
C GLY A 51 -12.50 0.03 14.33
N GLY A 52 -12.91 -0.86 13.44
CA GLY A 52 -13.42 -0.54 12.11
C GLY A 52 -12.47 -0.93 10.99
N LYS A 53 -12.74 -0.42 9.79
CA LYS A 53 -11.88 -0.70 8.63
C LYS A 53 -10.50 -0.07 8.85
N PRO A 54 -9.42 -0.84 8.69
CA PRO A 54 -8.08 -0.24 8.74
C PRO A 54 -7.79 0.56 7.48
N THR A 55 -6.79 1.42 7.55
CA THR A 55 -6.39 2.29 6.45
C THR A 55 -5.23 1.68 5.69
N MET A 56 -5.33 1.65 4.36
CA MET A 56 -4.24 1.29 3.48
C MET A 56 -3.80 2.50 2.68
N PHE A 57 -2.55 2.88 2.83
CA PHE A 57 -1.95 4.01 2.13
C PHE A 57 -1.48 3.56 0.75
N TYR A 58 -1.71 4.39 -0.25
CA TYR A 58 -1.21 4.11 -1.60
C TYR A 58 -0.79 5.41 -2.28
N CYS A 59 0.04 5.28 -3.30
CA CYS A 59 0.48 6.40 -4.12
C CYS A 59 0.83 5.92 -5.53
N GLY A 60 0.89 6.85 -6.45
CA GLY A 60 1.23 6.59 -7.84
C GLY A 60 1.04 7.83 -8.69
N ASN A 61 1.59 7.83 -9.91
CA ASN A 61 1.51 8.98 -10.79
C ASN A 61 0.28 8.98 -11.70
N ASP A 62 -0.31 7.80 -11.96
CA ASP A 62 -1.42 7.68 -12.89
C ASP A 62 -2.75 7.61 -12.14
N ALA A 63 -3.65 8.54 -12.44
CA ALA A 63 -4.95 8.63 -11.76
C ALA A 63 -5.81 7.40 -11.98
N ASP A 64 -5.83 6.86 -13.21
CA ASP A 64 -6.65 5.69 -13.54
C ASP A 64 -6.12 4.43 -12.85
N ALA A 65 -4.80 4.27 -12.80
CA ALA A 65 -4.18 3.16 -12.09
C ALA A 65 -4.49 3.22 -10.60
N LYS A 66 -4.41 4.41 -10.01
CA LYS A 66 -4.75 4.60 -8.59
C LYS A 66 -6.22 4.31 -8.31
N ALA A 67 -7.12 4.74 -9.20
CA ALA A 67 -8.54 4.43 -9.04
C ALA A 67 -8.81 2.93 -9.08
N PHE A 68 -8.12 2.21 -9.94
CA PHE A 68 -8.22 0.75 -10.02
C PHE A 68 -7.76 0.09 -8.72
N VAL A 69 -6.62 0.52 -8.18
CA VAL A 69 -6.09 -0.01 -6.91
C VAL A 69 -7.03 0.34 -5.75
N ALA A 70 -7.58 1.54 -5.73
CA ALA A 70 -8.55 1.94 -4.69
C ALA A 70 -9.79 1.04 -4.69
N ARG A 71 -10.27 0.64 -5.86
CA ARG A 71 -11.39 -0.32 -5.95
C ARG A 71 -11.01 -1.69 -5.40
N ILE A 72 -9.79 -2.15 -5.68
CA ILE A 72 -9.30 -3.42 -5.13
C ILE A 72 -9.22 -3.34 -3.60
N LEU A 73 -8.69 -2.24 -3.06
CA LEU A 73 -8.60 -2.04 -1.62
C LEU A 73 -9.98 -2.05 -0.96
N ASP A 74 -10.95 -1.39 -1.58
CA ASP A 74 -12.33 -1.38 -1.08
C ASP A 74 -12.93 -2.79 -1.09
N GLN A 75 -12.73 -3.55 -2.17
CA GLN A 75 -13.19 -4.94 -2.26
C GLN A 75 -12.54 -5.83 -1.22
N PHE A 76 -11.28 -5.56 -0.88
CA PHE A 76 -10.55 -6.30 0.14
C PHE A 76 -10.95 -5.92 1.57
N GLY A 77 -11.72 -4.86 1.74
CA GLY A 77 -12.20 -4.43 3.05
C GLY A 77 -11.37 -3.34 3.71
N TRP A 78 -10.57 -2.63 2.95
CA TRP A 78 -9.72 -1.54 3.44
C TRP A 78 -10.33 -0.18 3.16
N GLU A 79 -10.06 0.78 4.04
CA GLU A 79 -10.22 2.19 3.73
C GLU A 79 -8.97 2.66 3.00
N SER A 80 -9.12 3.16 1.79
CA SER A 80 -7.97 3.59 1.00
C SER A 80 -7.62 5.06 1.28
N ALA A 81 -6.34 5.36 1.37
CA ALA A 81 -5.85 6.72 1.57
C ALA A 81 -4.81 7.06 0.50
N ASP A 82 -5.18 7.96 -0.40
CA ASP A 82 -4.31 8.41 -1.48
C ASP A 82 -3.27 9.39 -0.95
N MET A 83 -2.01 9.03 -1.03
CA MET A 83 -0.91 9.87 -0.55
C MET A 83 -0.27 10.70 -1.66
N GLY A 84 -0.82 10.66 -2.87
CA GLY A 84 -0.36 11.50 -3.99
C GLY A 84 0.45 10.74 -5.02
N THR A 85 1.52 11.39 -5.50
CA THR A 85 2.36 10.83 -6.57
C THR A 85 3.32 9.76 -6.06
N ALA A 86 4.04 9.13 -7.00
CA ALA A 86 5.01 8.07 -6.66
C ALA A 86 6.09 8.53 -5.68
N VAL A 87 6.38 9.81 -5.60
CA VAL A 87 7.35 10.36 -4.64
C VAL A 87 6.94 10.06 -3.19
N ALA A 88 5.63 9.97 -2.93
CA ALA A 88 5.13 9.64 -1.58
C ALA A 88 5.54 8.23 -1.13
N ALA A 89 5.99 7.36 -2.03
CA ALA A 89 6.50 6.05 -1.67
C ALA A 89 7.65 6.14 -0.67
N ARG A 90 8.41 7.21 -0.70
CA ARG A 90 9.51 7.44 0.25
C ARG A 90 9.03 7.54 1.69
N ALA A 91 7.80 7.99 1.89
CA ALA A 91 7.19 8.05 3.22
C ALA A 91 6.44 6.76 3.55
N ILE A 92 5.85 6.11 2.55
CA ILE A 92 5.09 4.88 2.75
C ILE A 92 6.01 3.69 3.06
N GLU A 93 7.19 3.60 2.44
CA GLU A 93 8.12 2.50 2.69
C GLU A 93 8.55 2.40 4.16
N PRO A 94 8.96 3.50 4.84
CA PRO A 94 9.30 3.42 6.26
C PRO A 94 8.14 3.00 7.15
N LEU A 95 6.90 3.17 6.70
CA LEU A 95 5.73 2.72 7.43
C LEU A 95 5.74 1.19 7.62
N ALA A 96 6.28 0.45 6.66
CA ALA A 96 6.44 -0.99 6.79
C ALA A 96 7.36 -1.35 7.96
N GLN A 97 8.41 -0.56 8.17
CA GLN A 97 9.31 -0.75 9.31
C GLN A 97 8.58 -0.50 10.64
N LEU A 98 7.82 0.58 10.71
CA LEU A 98 7.01 0.87 11.89
C LEU A 98 6.02 -0.26 12.17
N TRP A 99 5.40 -0.79 11.12
CA TRP A 99 4.46 -1.91 11.25
C TRP A 99 5.14 -3.17 11.81
N CYS A 100 6.41 -3.39 11.50
CA CYS A 100 7.15 -4.57 11.96
C CYS A 100 7.56 -4.49 13.43
N ILE A 101 7.62 -3.31 14.04
CA ILE A 101 8.13 -3.16 15.40
C ILE A 101 7.35 -3.99 16.43
N PRO A 102 6.01 -3.96 16.48
CA PRO A 102 5.29 -4.82 17.42
C PRO A 102 5.55 -6.31 17.20
N GLY A 103 5.81 -6.71 15.94
CA GLY A 103 6.17 -8.10 15.65
C GLY A 103 7.46 -8.53 16.32
N PHE A 104 8.49 -7.69 16.21
CA PHE A 104 9.79 -7.99 16.81
C PHE A 104 9.77 -7.86 18.33
N ARG A 105 8.99 -6.94 18.88
CA ARG A 105 8.94 -6.70 20.31
C ARG A 105 8.00 -7.65 21.06
N GLN A 106 6.88 -7.99 20.46
CA GLN A 106 5.78 -8.68 21.15
C GLN A 106 5.22 -9.86 20.35
N ASN A 107 5.87 -10.21 19.25
CA ASN A 107 5.39 -11.23 18.33
C ASN A 107 3.95 -10.96 17.85
N THR A 108 3.61 -9.68 17.62
CA THR A 108 2.30 -9.25 17.13
C THR A 108 2.42 -8.90 15.65
N TRP A 109 1.74 -9.67 14.79
CA TRP A 109 1.82 -9.54 13.34
C TRP A 109 0.45 -9.39 12.68
N THR A 110 -0.58 -9.09 13.45
CA THR A 110 -1.95 -9.01 12.96
C THR A 110 -2.60 -7.64 13.13
N HIS A 111 -1.79 -6.64 13.47
CA HIS A 111 -2.26 -5.27 13.64
C HIS A 111 -2.32 -4.52 12.30
N ALA A 112 -2.99 -3.38 12.30
CA ALA A 112 -3.06 -2.46 11.16
C ALA A 112 -3.18 -1.03 11.66
N PHE A 113 -2.97 -0.07 10.75
CA PHE A 113 -3.09 1.34 11.07
C PHE A 113 -4.48 1.86 10.68
N LYS A 114 -4.91 2.88 11.36
CA LYS A 114 -6.16 3.59 11.06
C LYS A 114 -5.92 5.09 11.13
N VAL A 115 -6.27 5.80 10.06
CA VAL A 115 -6.28 7.26 10.06
C VAL A 115 -7.66 7.73 10.47
N LEU A 116 -7.70 8.62 11.44
CA LEU A 116 -8.95 9.27 11.84
C LEU A 116 -9.02 10.63 11.15
N TRP A 117 -10.00 10.79 10.29
CA TRP A 117 -10.25 12.04 9.58
C TRP A 117 -11.28 12.88 10.33
N GLU A 118 -11.16 14.19 10.20
CA GLU A 118 -12.21 15.08 10.70
C GLU A 118 -13.50 14.98 9.89
#